data_e28a3697dc746d39c9aef2008391dc72
#
_entry.id   e28a3697dc746d39c9aef2008391dc72
#
_cell.length_a   1.000
_cell.length_b   1.000
_cell.length_c   1.000
_cell.angle_alpha   90.00
_cell.angle_beta   90.00
_cell.angle_gamma   90.00
#
_symmetry.space_group_name_H-M   'P 1'
#
loop_
_entity.id
_entity.type
_entity.pdbx_description
1 polymer ?
#
loop_
_entity_poly.entity_id
_entity_poly.type
_entity_poly.pdbx_seq_one_letter_code
_entity_poly.pdbx_strand_id
1 'polypeptide(L)'
;MEARTRCVDLCYDFNACKPSDTKKQKEILEQIFGSMKGNPVITAPFYCDYGFNIFIGENFYTNHNVTILDGAKITFGDNVWIGTNVSVLPGVTIGNNTIIGAGSVVNKDIPDGVIAAGNPCKVIRKITDADKKKYPIFDDSHSA
;
A
#
# COMPACT_ATOMS: atom_id res chain seq x y z
N MET A 1 11.41 3.40 -20.56
CA MET A 1 12.53 2.54 -20.09
C MET A 1 13.26 3.15 -18.89
N GLU A 2 13.71 4.38 -19.02
CA GLU A 2 14.45 5.10 -17.98
C GLU A 2 13.68 5.26 -16.66
N ALA A 3 12.40 5.66 -16.74
CA ALA A 3 11.55 5.84 -15.56
C ALA A 3 11.33 4.53 -14.81
N ARG A 4 11.15 3.44 -15.51
CA ARG A 4 10.96 2.12 -14.91
C ARG A 4 12.25 1.64 -14.24
N THR A 5 13.39 1.80 -14.90
CA THR A 5 14.70 1.43 -14.35
C THR A 5 14.98 2.23 -13.08
N ARG A 6 14.70 3.53 -13.10
CA ARG A 6 14.83 4.38 -11.92
C ARG A 6 13.99 3.86 -10.75
N CYS A 7 12.76 3.47 -11.01
CA CYS A 7 11.86 2.93 -9.99
C CYS A 7 12.39 1.60 -9.42
N VAL A 8 12.86 0.71 -10.28
CA VAL A 8 13.46 -0.57 -9.84
C VAL A 8 14.65 -0.33 -8.93
N ASP A 9 15.51 0.62 -9.28
CA ASP A 9 16.67 0.97 -8.45
C ASP A 9 16.24 1.55 -7.10
N LEU A 10 15.24 2.42 -7.08
CA LEU A 10 14.70 2.99 -5.83
C LEU A 10 14.07 1.90 -4.94
N CYS A 11 13.34 0.97 -5.53
CA CYS A 11 12.79 -0.18 -4.78
C CYS A 11 13.91 -1.06 -4.22
N TYR A 12 14.96 -1.29 -4.99
CA TYR A 12 16.15 -2.00 -4.50
C TYR A 12 16.75 -1.30 -3.28
N ASP A 13 16.95 0.01 -3.37
CA ASP A 13 17.50 0.79 -2.26
C ASP A 13 16.59 0.74 -1.04
N PHE A 14 15.29 0.87 -1.24
CA PHE A 14 14.30 0.75 -0.16
C PHE A 14 14.39 -0.62 0.53
N ASN A 15 14.41 -1.69 -0.27
CA ASN A 15 14.42 -3.07 0.26
C ASN A 15 15.74 -3.42 0.94
N ALA A 16 16.81 -2.71 0.62
CA ALA A 16 18.12 -2.89 1.25
C ALA A 16 18.31 -2.03 2.52
N CYS A 17 17.40 -1.10 2.80
CA CYS A 17 17.47 -0.29 4.02
C CYS A 17 17.29 -1.14 5.28
N LYS A 18 18.01 -0.80 6.33
CA LYS A 18 17.68 -1.32 7.66
C LYS A 18 16.26 -0.86 8.05
N PRO A 19 15.41 -1.78 8.54
CA PRO A 19 14.05 -1.39 8.95
C PRO A 19 14.02 -0.32 10.04
N SER A 20 15.06 -0.21 10.84
CA SER A 20 15.19 0.82 11.88
C SER A 20 15.53 2.21 11.35
N ASP A 21 16.02 2.31 10.11
CA ASP A 21 16.34 3.60 9.47
C ASP A 21 15.11 4.16 8.77
N THR A 22 14.12 4.57 9.56
CA THR A 22 12.83 5.05 9.07
C THR A 22 12.95 6.36 8.29
N LYS A 23 13.93 7.20 8.62
CA LYS A 23 14.19 8.44 7.90
C LYS A 23 14.62 8.17 6.46
N LYS A 24 15.57 7.27 6.28
CA LYS A 24 16.06 6.90 4.95
C LYS A 24 14.98 6.22 4.13
N GLN A 25 14.20 5.32 4.74
CA GLN A 25 13.06 4.70 4.09
C GLN A 25 12.06 5.74 3.58
N LYS A 26 11.71 6.71 4.41
CA LYS A 26 10.78 7.79 4.03
C LYS A 26 11.32 8.61 2.86
N GLU A 27 12.58 9.00 2.90
CA GLU A 27 13.23 9.76 1.81
C GLU A 27 13.17 9.02 0.47
N ILE A 28 13.35 7.70 0.49
CA ILE A 28 13.26 6.88 -0.72
C ILE A 28 11.81 6.79 -1.20
N LEU A 29 10.86 6.54 -0.30
CA LEU A 29 9.44 6.47 -0.65
C LEU A 29 8.93 7.77 -1.27
N GLU A 30 9.38 8.92 -0.77
CA GLU A 30 9.08 10.24 -1.35
C GLU A 30 9.57 10.38 -2.78
N GLN A 31 10.66 9.71 -3.13
CA GLN A 31 11.18 9.69 -4.50
C GLN A 31 10.43 8.70 -5.39
N ILE A 32 9.86 7.64 -4.81
CA ILE A 32 9.12 6.61 -5.56
C ILE A 32 7.72 7.09 -5.92
N PHE A 33 6.93 7.51 -4.93
CA PHE A 33 5.50 7.76 -5.11
C PHE A 33 5.20 9.11 -5.77
N GLY A 34 4.08 9.17 -6.49
CA GLY A 34 3.53 10.40 -7.03
C GLY A 34 3.13 11.36 -5.91
N SER A 35 2.49 10.84 -4.88
CA SER A 35 2.26 11.56 -3.63
C SER A 35 2.04 10.60 -2.48
N MET A 36 2.36 11.04 -1.27
CA MET A 36 2.05 10.31 -0.05
C MET A 36 1.76 11.30 1.07
N LYS A 37 0.81 10.96 1.92
CA LYS A 37 0.42 11.77 3.07
C LYS A 37 0.96 11.13 4.36
N GLY A 38 1.40 11.97 5.29
CA GLY A 38 1.90 11.49 6.58
C GLY A 38 3.12 10.58 6.47
N ASN A 39 3.12 9.52 7.26
CA ASN A 39 4.22 8.57 7.35
C ASN A 39 3.71 7.16 7.04
N PRO A 40 3.61 6.78 5.76
CA PRO A 40 3.21 5.42 5.42
C PRO A 40 4.21 4.41 5.97
N VAL A 41 3.69 3.28 6.44
CA VAL A 41 4.52 2.14 6.89
C VAL A 41 4.48 1.09 5.80
N ILE A 42 5.59 0.93 5.11
CA ILE A 42 5.74 -0.08 4.07
C ILE A 42 6.79 -1.07 4.51
N THR A 43 6.37 -2.31 4.68
CA THR A 43 7.26 -3.39 5.13
C THR A 43 7.95 -4.02 3.93
N ALA A 44 9.27 -3.97 3.89
CA ALA A 44 10.04 -4.57 2.81
C ALA A 44 9.87 -6.10 2.79
N PRO A 45 10.00 -6.76 1.62
CA PRO A 45 10.25 -6.13 0.32
C PRO A 45 8.99 -5.54 -0.31
N PHE A 46 9.19 -4.50 -1.12
CA PHE A 46 8.14 -3.77 -1.83
C PHE A 46 8.57 -3.53 -3.28
N TYR A 47 7.63 -3.64 -4.21
CA TYR A 47 7.90 -3.47 -5.64
C TYR A 47 6.81 -2.67 -6.33
N CYS A 48 7.19 -1.85 -7.31
CA CYS A 48 6.27 -1.20 -8.22
C CYS A 48 6.95 -0.96 -9.57
N ASP A 49 6.16 -0.62 -10.62
CA ASP A 49 6.69 -0.43 -11.96
C ASP A 49 7.30 0.96 -12.19
N TYR A 50 6.56 2.01 -11.87
CA TYR A 50 6.98 3.41 -12.07
C TYR A 50 7.04 4.21 -10.79
N GLY A 51 6.15 3.95 -9.87
CA GLY A 51 6.01 4.66 -8.59
C GLY A 51 5.25 5.97 -8.69
N PHE A 52 5.53 6.81 -9.68
CA PHE A 52 4.92 8.13 -9.81
C PHE A 52 3.41 8.09 -10.10
N ASN A 53 2.88 6.96 -10.49
CA ASN A 53 1.44 6.75 -10.68
C ASN A 53 0.72 6.26 -9.41
N ILE A 54 1.43 6.17 -8.29
CA ILE A 54 0.89 5.71 -7.01
C ILE A 54 0.65 6.92 -6.09
N PHE A 55 -0.59 7.05 -5.61
CA PHE A 55 -1.03 8.14 -4.73
C PHE A 55 -1.57 7.53 -3.43
N ILE A 56 -0.94 7.89 -2.31
CA ILE A 56 -1.17 7.26 -1.00
C ILE A 56 -1.75 8.27 -0.03
N GLY A 57 -2.87 7.91 0.60
CA GLY A 57 -3.53 8.70 1.63
C GLY A 57 -2.85 8.58 3.00
N GLU A 58 -3.51 9.12 4.04
CA GLU A 58 -3.02 9.06 5.41
C GLU A 58 -3.07 7.63 5.96
N ASN A 59 -2.15 7.32 6.88
CA ASN A 59 -2.14 6.08 7.64
C ASN A 59 -2.20 4.82 6.75
N PHE A 60 -1.31 4.77 5.78
CA PHE A 60 -1.17 3.63 4.87
C PHE A 60 -0.21 2.60 5.45
N TYR A 61 -0.61 1.33 5.43
CA TYR A 61 0.22 0.24 5.94
C TYR A 61 0.24 -0.93 4.96
N THR A 62 1.44 -1.43 4.66
CA THR A 62 1.58 -2.70 3.93
C THR A 62 2.41 -3.70 4.71
N ASN A 63 2.01 -4.96 4.66
CA ASN A 63 2.84 -6.08 5.06
C ASN A 63 3.88 -6.40 4.00
N HIS A 64 4.63 -7.49 4.19
CA HIS A 64 5.73 -7.88 3.31
C HIS A 64 5.26 -8.25 1.91
N ASN A 65 6.11 -7.97 0.93
CA ASN A 65 6.02 -8.54 -0.41
C ASN A 65 4.78 -8.07 -1.18
N VAL A 66 4.48 -6.78 -1.09
CA VAL A 66 3.42 -6.15 -1.85
C VAL A 66 3.98 -5.61 -3.17
N THR A 67 3.26 -5.84 -4.25
CA THR A 67 3.61 -5.37 -5.60
C THR A 67 2.48 -4.50 -6.14
N ILE A 68 2.81 -3.27 -6.53
CA ILE A 68 1.84 -2.33 -7.10
C ILE A 68 2.26 -2.05 -8.53
N LEU A 69 1.47 -2.56 -9.48
CA LEU A 69 1.77 -2.48 -10.91
C LEU A 69 1.15 -1.22 -11.49
N ASP A 70 1.83 -0.10 -11.33
CA ASP A 70 1.31 1.22 -11.66
C ASP A 70 1.57 1.66 -13.11
N GLY A 71 1.28 0.79 -14.07
CA GLY A 71 1.22 1.16 -15.49
C GLY A 71 0.11 2.17 -15.79
N ALA A 72 -0.86 2.34 -14.87
CA ALA A 72 -1.87 3.38 -14.86
C ALA A 72 -2.08 3.82 -13.42
N LYS A 73 -2.65 5.01 -13.22
CA LYS A 73 -2.84 5.62 -11.89
C LYS A 73 -3.52 4.68 -10.89
N ILE A 74 -2.89 4.49 -9.74
CA ILE A 74 -3.43 3.75 -8.60
C ILE A 74 -3.54 4.69 -7.41
N THR A 75 -4.72 4.71 -6.77
CA THR A 75 -4.99 5.60 -5.65
C THR A 75 -5.43 4.78 -4.43
N PHE A 76 -4.82 5.07 -3.30
CA PHE A 76 -5.22 4.53 -2.00
C PHE A 76 -5.79 5.66 -1.15
N GLY A 77 -6.96 5.43 -0.57
CA GLY A 77 -7.56 6.36 0.39
C GLY A 77 -6.82 6.38 1.72
N ASP A 78 -7.47 6.92 2.73
CA ASP A 78 -6.94 6.97 4.09
C ASP A 78 -7.24 5.67 4.86
N ASN A 79 -6.37 5.31 5.80
CA ASN A 79 -6.54 4.13 6.66
C ASN A 79 -6.69 2.85 5.84
N VAL A 80 -5.70 2.53 5.02
CA VAL A 80 -5.68 1.33 4.16
C VAL A 80 -4.60 0.39 4.64
N TRP A 81 -4.98 -0.87 4.86
CA TRP A 81 -4.05 -1.95 5.19
C TRP A 81 -4.01 -2.97 4.06
N ILE A 82 -2.83 -3.14 3.48
CA ILE A 82 -2.56 -4.12 2.41
C ILE A 82 -1.81 -5.30 3.03
N GLY A 83 -2.40 -6.48 2.97
CA GLY A 83 -1.81 -7.70 3.52
C GLY A 83 -0.59 -8.20 2.76
N THR A 84 0.05 -9.22 3.30
CA THR A 84 1.23 -9.87 2.71
C THR A 84 0.92 -10.47 1.33
N ASN A 85 1.88 -10.36 0.41
CA ASN A 85 1.80 -10.97 -0.93
C ASN A 85 0.60 -10.49 -1.77
N VAL A 86 0.20 -9.24 -1.60
CA VAL A 86 -0.87 -8.63 -2.40
C VAL A 86 -0.29 -8.01 -3.66
N SER A 87 -0.98 -8.20 -4.77
CA SER A 87 -0.69 -7.51 -6.05
C SER A 87 -1.84 -6.57 -6.38
N VAL A 88 -1.52 -5.30 -6.68
CA VAL A 88 -2.50 -4.31 -7.11
C VAL A 88 -2.26 -3.97 -8.58
N LEU A 89 -3.29 -4.15 -9.41
CA LEU A 89 -3.19 -4.00 -10.87
C LEU A 89 -3.44 -2.54 -11.30
N PRO A 90 -3.00 -2.18 -12.53
CA PRO A 90 -3.09 -0.79 -13.00
C PRO A 90 -4.51 -0.22 -12.97
N GLY A 91 -4.63 1.05 -12.61
CA GLY A 91 -5.87 1.81 -12.70
C GLY A 91 -6.82 1.64 -11.52
N VAL A 92 -6.44 0.89 -10.49
CA VAL A 92 -7.30 0.58 -9.34
C VAL A 92 -7.32 1.74 -8.34
N THR A 93 -8.51 2.01 -7.81
CA THR A 93 -8.72 2.88 -6.65
C THR A 93 -9.19 2.04 -5.46
N ILE A 94 -8.46 2.10 -4.35
CA ILE A 94 -8.84 1.46 -3.09
C ILE A 94 -9.31 2.56 -2.14
N GLY A 95 -10.55 2.42 -1.65
CA GLY A 95 -11.21 3.43 -0.83
C GLY A 95 -10.65 3.55 0.58
N ASN A 96 -11.24 4.48 1.35
CA ASN A 96 -10.86 4.73 2.73
C ASN A 96 -11.28 3.59 3.66
N ASN A 97 -10.55 3.41 4.76
CA ASN A 97 -10.90 2.43 5.79
C ASN A 97 -11.10 1.05 5.20
N THR A 98 -10.10 0.54 4.50
CA THR A 98 -10.16 -0.78 3.84
C THR A 98 -9.04 -1.69 4.29
N ILE A 99 -9.31 -2.98 4.28
CA ILE A 99 -8.33 -4.03 4.50
C ILE A 99 -8.34 -4.95 3.29
N ILE A 100 -7.18 -5.16 2.70
CA ILE A 100 -6.98 -6.14 1.62
C ILE A 100 -6.27 -7.35 2.21
N GLY A 101 -6.94 -8.49 2.17
CA GLY A 101 -6.41 -9.73 2.75
C GLY A 101 -5.17 -10.25 2.02
N ALA A 102 -4.32 -10.99 2.75
CA ALA A 102 -3.08 -11.55 2.22
C ALA A 102 -3.31 -12.42 0.99
N GLY A 103 -2.38 -12.35 0.04
CA GLY A 103 -2.41 -13.16 -1.18
C GLY A 103 -3.41 -12.70 -2.23
N SER A 104 -4.05 -11.55 -2.05
CA SER A 104 -5.06 -11.03 -2.97
C SER A 104 -4.44 -10.44 -4.25
N VAL A 105 -5.21 -10.52 -5.33
CA VAL A 105 -4.92 -9.81 -6.59
C VAL A 105 -6.05 -8.82 -6.84
N VAL A 106 -5.76 -7.53 -6.66
CA VAL A 106 -6.76 -6.45 -6.77
C VAL A 106 -6.78 -5.96 -8.21
N ASN A 107 -7.83 -6.31 -8.94
CA ASN A 107 -8.00 -5.96 -10.36
C ASN A 107 -9.18 -5.00 -10.61
N LYS A 108 -9.91 -4.60 -9.58
CA LYS A 108 -11.04 -3.66 -9.65
C LYS A 108 -11.01 -2.73 -8.45
N ASP A 109 -11.70 -1.60 -8.56
CA ASP A 109 -11.84 -0.66 -7.46
C ASP A 109 -12.49 -1.31 -6.24
N ILE A 110 -12.03 -0.93 -5.07
CA ILE A 110 -12.53 -1.39 -3.78
C ILE A 110 -13.20 -0.21 -3.08
N PRO A 111 -14.47 -0.35 -2.67
CA PRO A 111 -15.18 0.74 -2.00
C PRO A 111 -14.66 0.99 -0.58
N ASP A 112 -15.10 2.10 0.01
CA ASP A 112 -14.74 2.45 1.39
C ASP A 112 -15.31 1.44 2.40
N GLY A 113 -14.61 1.28 3.53
CA GLY A 113 -15.13 0.64 4.72
C GLY A 113 -15.29 -0.87 4.64
N VAL A 114 -14.52 -1.57 3.82
CA VAL A 114 -14.68 -3.01 3.60
C VAL A 114 -13.40 -3.79 3.82
N ILE A 115 -13.58 -5.09 4.08
CA ILE A 115 -12.54 -6.12 3.93
C ILE A 115 -12.78 -6.78 2.58
N ALA A 116 -11.73 -6.82 1.76
CA ALA A 116 -11.75 -7.49 0.46
C ALA A 116 -10.58 -8.47 0.38
N ALA A 117 -10.75 -9.57 -0.31
CA ALA A 117 -9.68 -10.56 -0.47
C ALA A 117 -9.93 -11.50 -1.65
N GLY A 118 -8.90 -12.22 -2.02
CA GLY A 118 -8.95 -13.29 -3.01
C GLY A 118 -8.28 -12.94 -4.34
N ASN A 119 -8.31 -13.88 -5.25
CA ASN A 119 -7.85 -13.74 -6.62
C ASN A 119 -8.92 -14.25 -7.60
N PRO A 120 -9.70 -13.36 -8.27
CA PRO A 120 -9.65 -11.90 -8.13
C PRO A 120 -10.17 -11.43 -6.77
N CYS A 121 -9.65 -10.31 -6.31
CA CYS A 121 -10.06 -9.72 -5.03
C CYS A 121 -11.51 -9.25 -5.09
N LYS A 122 -12.30 -9.64 -4.08
CA LYS A 122 -13.72 -9.26 -3.96
C LYS A 122 -14.02 -8.81 -2.54
N VAL A 123 -14.99 -7.91 -2.41
CA VAL A 123 -15.51 -7.50 -1.09
C VAL A 123 -16.07 -8.72 -0.37
N ILE A 124 -15.57 -8.95 0.85
CA ILE A 124 -16.06 -10.02 1.73
C ILE A 124 -17.17 -9.50 2.63
N ARG A 125 -16.93 -8.37 3.30
CA ARG A 125 -17.88 -7.75 4.23
C ARG A 125 -17.45 -6.33 4.61
N LYS A 126 -18.36 -5.61 5.27
CA LYS A 126 -18.02 -4.31 5.87
C LYS A 126 -17.17 -4.49 7.12
N ILE A 127 -16.31 -3.51 7.38
CA ILE A 127 -15.54 -3.43 8.62
C ILE A 127 -16.48 -3.04 9.76
N THR A 128 -16.33 -3.70 10.92
CA THR A 128 -17.10 -3.45 12.13
C THR A 128 -16.24 -2.78 13.21
N ASP A 129 -16.85 -2.28 14.27
CA ASP A 129 -16.12 -1.73 15.42
C ASP A 129 -15.26 -2.80 16.11
N ALA A 130 -15.68 -4.07 16.07
CA ALA A 130 -14.89 -5.18 16.59
C ALA A 130 -13.59 -5.35 15.79
N ASP A 131 -13.62 -5.18 14.47
CA ASP A 131 -12.42 -5.21 13.63
C ASP A 131 -11.45 -4.09 13.99
N LYS A 132 -11.94 -2.90 14.24
CA LYS A 132 -11.12 -1.74 14.61
C LYS A 132 -10.37 -1.98 15.92
N LYS A 133 -10.99 -2.68 16.87
CA LYS A 133 -10.35 -3.07 18.13
C LYS A 133 -9.31 -4.18 17.93
N LYS A 134 -9.57 -5.09 17.01
CA LYS A 134 -8.70 -6.23 16.71
C LYS A 134 -7.46 -5.81 15.90
N TYR A 135 -7.60 -4.84 15.03
CA TYR A 135 -6.53 -4.43 14.10
C TYR A 135 -6.03 -3.02 14.44
N PRO A 136 -4.85 -2.91 15.08
CA PRO A 136 -4.33 -1.64 15.58
C PRO A 136 -4.13 -0.54 14.55
N ILE A 137 -4.10 -0.86 13.26
CA ILE A 137 -3.93 0.14 12.20
C ILE A 137 -5.03 1.21 12.21
N PHE A 138 -6.18 0.90 12.80
CA PHE A 138 -7.26 1.87 12.95
C PHE A 138 -7.14 2.72 14.21
N ASP A 139 -6.11 2.50 15.00
CA ASP A 139 -5.85 3.26 16.22
C ASP A 139 -4.82 4.36 15.91
N ASP A 140 -5.20 5.60 16.18
CA ASP A 140 -4.34 6.78 15.99
C ASP A 140 -3.02 6.70 16.78
N SER A 141 -2.91 5.82 17.75
CA SER A 141 -1.68 5.62 18.53
C SER A 141 -0.49 5.14 17.68
N HIS A 142 -0.74 4.64 16.46
CA HIS A 142 0.29 4.19 15.54
C HIS A 142 0.66 5.23 14.47
N SER A 143 0.03 6.38 14.46
CA SER A 143 0.25 7.45 13.50
C SER A 143 1.35 8.44 13.91
N ALA A 144 2.34 7.99 14.63
CA ALA A 144 3.46 8.84 15.03
C ALA A 144 4.58 8.86 13.98
#